data_8101b480aaa72d29032959cdb41bc56f
#
_entry.id   8101b480aaa72d29032959cdb41bc56f
#
_cell.length_a   1.000
_cell.length_b   1.000
_cell.length_c   1.000
_cell.angle_alpha   90.00
_cell.angle_beta   90.00
_cell.angle_gamma   90.00
#
_symmetry.space_group_name_H-M   'P 1'
#
loop_
_entity.id
_entity.type
_entity.pdbx_description
1 polymer ?
#
loop_
_entity_poly.entity_id
_entity_poly.type
_entity_poly.pdbx_seq_one_letter_code
_entity_poly.pdbx_strand_id
1 'polypeptide(L)'
;MSIEVKGLLLGLAASVGLLGVTFGLSPLFQPNKAAGASREQQAKSVSVTSTNILQGDAKRGYSLFDHNCAHCHGDDARGDEGPGLYNLAKSDARITTIIKGGVKGEMPSFAKKFNDTDVQALISYLRALKD
;
A
#
# COMPACT_ATOMS: atom_id res chain seq x y z
N MET A 1 -12.63 36.05 20.94
CA MET A 1 -14.08 36.01 20.64
C MET A 1 -14.60 34.62 20.94
N SER A 2 -15.27 34.49 22.07
CA SER A 2 -15.86 33.24 22.55
C SER A 2 -17.25 33.07 21.97
N ILE A 3 -17.55 31.88 21.47
CA ILE A 3 -18.93 31.51 21.22
C ILE A 3 -19.20 30.20 21.95
N GLU A 4 -19.85 30.32 23.10
CA GLU A 4 -20.53 29.25 23.80
C GLU A 4 -21.83 28.92 23.06
N VAL A 5 -22.13 27.65 22.86
CA VAL A 5 -23.50 27.21 22.59
C VAL A 5 -23.84 26.08 23.54
N LYS A 6 -24.63 26.45 24.54
CA LYS A 6 -25.41 25.56 25.42
C LYS A 6 -26.63 25.05 24.66
N GLY A 7 -26.96 23.81 24.88
CA GLY A 7 -28.26 23.21 24.53
C GLY A 7 -28.23 21.72 24.86
N LEU A 8 -28.54 21.32 25.94
CA LEU A 8 -29.63 20.92 26.85
C LEU A 8 -30.88 20.41 26.14
N LEU A 9 -31.23 19.16 26.47
CA LEU A 9 -32.53 18.52 26.74
C LEU A 9 -32.53 17.07 26.25
N LEU A 10 -32.42 16.08 27.14
CA LEU A 10 -33.51 15.33 27.83
C LEU A 10 -34.53 14.70 26.87
N GLY A 11 -34.53 13.39 26.81
CA GLY A 11 -35.53 12.54 26.21
C GLY A 11 -35.44 11.12 26.73
N LEU A 12 -36.00 10.88 27.93
CA LEU A 12 -36.30 9.56 28.50
C LEU A 12 -37.55 8.99 27.79
N ALA A 13 -37.44 7.78 27.25
CA ALA A 13 -38.61 6.93 27.00
C ALA A 13 -38.22 5.48 27.28
N ALA A 14 -38.70 5.01 28.41
CA ALA A 14 -38.77 3.62 28.79
C ALA A 14 -39.87 2.92 28.01
N SER A 15 -39.58 1.76 27.46
CA SER A 15 -40.61 0.80 27.04
C SER A 15 -40.21 -0.60 27.49
N VAL A 16 -40.91 -1.07 28.48
CA VAL A 16 -40.96 -2.43 28.99
C VAL A 16 -41.91 -3.24 28.09
N GLY A 17 -41.50 -4.38 27.62
CA GLY A 17 -42.31 -5.33 26.86
C GLY A 17 -41.60 -6.68 26.78
N LEU A 18 -41.82 -7.47 27.69
CA LEU A 18 -42.56 -8.72 27.90
C LEU A 18 -42.04 -9.94 27.13
N LEU A 19 -41.49 -10.85 27.92
CA LEU A 19 -41.40 -12.32 27.85
C LEU A 19 -41.99 -13.02 26.60
N GLY A 20 -41.13 -13.69 25.87
CA GLY A 20 -41.45 -14.75 24.94
C GLY A 20 -40.38 -15.84 24.99
N VAL A 21 -40.53 -16.76 25.95
CA VAL A 21 -39.78 -18.01 26.02
C VAL A 21 -40.42 -18.96 25.01
N THR A 22 -39.72 -19.24 23.90
CA THR A 22 -40.03 -20.41 23.09
C THR A 22 -38.79 -21.31 23.05
N PHE A 23 -38.89 -22.36 23.86
CA PHE A 23 -38.07 -23.56 23.76
C PHE A 23 -38.36 -24.22 22.42
N GLY A 24 -37.40 -24.14 21.49
CA GLY A 24 -37.40 -24.84 20.20
C GLY A 24 -36.12 -25.64 20.07
N LEU A 25 -36.21 -26.89 20.53
CA LEU A 25 -35.22 -27.94 20.37
C LEU A 25 -35.06 -28.30 18.90
N SER A 26 -33.86 -28.15 18.29
CA SER A 26 -33.26 -29.09 17.36
C SER A 26 -31.98 -28.54 16.77
N PRO A 27 -30.83 -29.06 17.11
CA PRO A 27 -29.63 -28.93 16.27
C PRO A 27 -29.59 -30.11 15.30
N LEU A 28 -30.24 -30.01 14.17
CA LEU A 28 -29.92 -30.91 13.07
C LEU A 28 -28.70 -30.37 12.36
N PHE A 29 -27.63 -31.09 12.58
CA PHE A 29 -26.36 -31.12 11.85
C PHE A 29 -26.57 -30.84 10.36
N GLN A 30 -26.28 -29.59 9.93
CA GLN A 30 -26.15 -29.26 8.51
C GLN A 30 -24.66 -29.40 8.15
N PRO A 31 -24.29 -30.29 7.22
CA PRO A 31 -22.95 -30.32 6.71
C PRO A 31 -22.66 -29.03 5.97
N ASN A 32 -21.67 -28.32 6.46
CA ASN A 32 -21.19 -27.04 6.01
C ASN A 32 -20.72 -27.10 4.54
N LYS A 33 -21.61 -26.86 3.59
CA LYS A 33 -21.34 -26.86 2.14
C LYS A 33 -20.94 -25.45 1.64
N ALA A 34 -20.60 -24.54 2.55
CA ALA A 34 -20.26 -23.15 2.25
C ALA A 34 -18.76 -22.83 2.26
N ALA A 35 -17.88 -23.85 2.32
CA ALA A 35 -16.43 -23.63 2.39
C ALA A 35 -15.76 -23.38 1.02
N GLY A 36 -16.49 -23.50 -0.09
CA GLY A 36 -15.96 -23.33 -1.44
C GLY A 36 -16.04 -21.91 -1.99
N ALA A 37 -17.15 -21.21 -1.70
CA ALA A 37 -17.42 -19.91 -2.33
C ALA A 37 -16.62 -18.73 -1.71
N SER A 38 -16.30 -18.82 -0.42
CA SER A 38 -15.58 -17.74 0.26
C SER A 38 -14.09 -17.67 -0.10
N ARG A 39 -13.50 -18.78 -0.52
CA ARG A 39 -12.07 -18.85 -0.86
C ARG A 39 -11.76 -18.27 -2.24
N GLU A 40 -12.66 -18.44 -3.20
CA GLU A 40 -12.51 -17.85 -4.55
C GLU A 40 -12.73 -16.34 -4.56
N GLN A 41 -13.69 -15.84 -3.79
CA GLN A 41 -13.92 -14.39 -3.66
C GLN A 41 -12.78 -13.69 -2.93
N GLN A 42 -12.19 -14.34 -1.93
CA GLN A 42 -11.07 -13.78 -1.18
C GLN A 42 -9.77 -13.77 -1.99
N ALA A 43 -9.54 -14.79 -2.83
CA ALA A 43 -8.40 -14.81 -3.75
C ALA A 43 -8.51 -13.71 -4.82
N LYS A 44 -9.72 -13.43 -5.32
CA LYS A 44 -9.96 -12.39 -6.33
C LYS A 44 -9.82 -10.98 -5.75
N SER A 45 -10.25 -10.75 -4.52
CA SER A 45 -10.11 -9.44 -3.84
C SER A 45 -8.64 -9.14 -3.49
N VAL A 46 -7.87 -10.14 -3.07
CA VAL A 46 -6.43 -10.00 -2.77
C VAL A 46 -5.63 -9.68 -4.03
N SER A 47 -5.98 -10.31 -5.17
CA SER A 47 -5.31 -10.04 -6.44
C SER A 47 -5.53 -8.60 -6.93
N VAL A 48 -6.75 -8.08 -6.85
CA VAL A 48 -7.08 -6.70 -7.27
C VAL A 48 -6.43 -5.67 -6.34
N THR A 49 -6.40 -5.93 -5.03
CA THR A 49 -5.76 -5.04 -4.06
C THR A 49 -4.25 -4.97 -4.27
N SER A 50 -3.60 -6.10 -4.53
CA SER A 50 -2.16 -6.15 -4.80
C SER A 50 -1.77 -5.39 -6.06
N THR A 51 -2.57 -5.49 -7.13
CA THR A 51 -2.31 -4.76 -8.39
C THR A 51 -2.46 -3.25 -8.21
N ASN A 52 -3.48 -2.80 -7.47
CA ASN A 52 -3.67 -1.37 -7.19
C ASN A 52 -2.57 -0.78 -6.30
N ILE A 53 -2.08 -1.54 -5.32
CA ILE A 53 -0.97 -1.12 -4.46
C ILE A 53 0.30 -0.96 -5.29
N LEU A 54 0.65 -1.94 -6.11
CA LEU A 54 1.84 -1.89 -6.97
C LEU A 54 1.79 -0.72 -7.97
N GLN A 55 0.63 -0.40 -8.55
CA GLN A 55 0.46 0.75 -9.45
C GLN A 55 0.59 2.07 -8.70
N GLY A 56 0.05 2.19 -7.50
CA GLY A 56 0.18 3.36 -6.64
C GLY A 56 1.64 3.60 -6.24
N ASP A 57 2.34 2.54 -5.89
CA ASP A 57 3.75 2.60 -5.51
C ASP A 57 4.65 2.98 -6.69
N ALA A 58 4.42 2.43 -7.89
CA ALA A 58 5.18 2.77 -9.08
C ALA A 58 4.99 4.23 -9.50
N LYS A 59 3.77 4.78 -9.37
CA LYS A 59 3.50 6.20 -9.65
C LYS A 59 4.22 7.12 -8.66
N ARG A 60 4.19 6.77 -7.38
CA ARG A 60 4.97 7.48 -6.35
C ARG A 60 6.46 7.36 -6.64
N GLY A 61 6.92 6.17 -6.99
CA GLY A 61 8.31 5.90 -7.37
C GLY A 61 8.78 6.76 -8.53
N TYR A 62 7.95 6.92 -9.57
CA TYR A 62 8.23 7.83 -10.67
C TYR A 62 8.42 9.27 -10.19
N SER A 63 7.53 9.80 -9.36
CA SER A 63 7.66 11.15 -8.84
C SER A 63 8.93 11.35 -8.01
N LEU A 64 9.31 10.35 -7.19
CA LEU A 64 10.55 10.39 -6.43
C LEU A 64 11.79 10.33 -7.35
N PHE A 65 11.74 9.52 -8.40
CA PHE A 65 12.78 9.39 -9.40
C PHE A 65 12.99 10.72 -10.15
N ASP A 66 11.93 11.28 -10.69
CA ASP A 66 11.92 12.52 -11.45
C ASP A 66 12.60 13.67 -10.69
N HIS A 67 12.25 13.85 -9.43
CA HIS A 67 12.80 14.93 -8.61
C HIS A 67 14.22 14.70 -8.04
N ASN A 68 14.72 13.47 -8.04
CA ASN A 68 15.93 13.14 -7.29
C ASN A 68 16.98 12.32 -8.05
N CYS A 69 16.58 11.65 -9.11
CA CYS A 69 17.42 10.68 -9.81
C CYS A 69 17.61 11.03 -11.30
N ALA A 70 16.57 11.63 -11.91
CA ALA A 70 16.52 11.95 -13.34
C ALA A 70 17.70 12.82 -13.78
N HIS A 71 18.15 13.75 -12.94
CA HIS A 71 19.30 14.62 -13.22
C HIS A 71 20.56 13.84 -13.64
N CYS A 72 20.79 12.67 -13.03
CA CYS A 72 21.97 11.86 -13.37
C CYS A 72 21.62 10.64 -14.23
N HIS A 73 20.42 10.09 -14.08
CA HIS A 73 20.02 8.87 -14.78
C HIS A 73 19.20 9.11 -16.06
N GLY A 74 19.00 10.40 -16.44
CA GLY A 74 18.13 10.80 -17.54
C GLY A 74 16.66 10.81 -17.16
N ASP A 75 15.87 11.72 -17.73
CA ASP A 75 14.42 11.85 -17.46
C ASP A 75 13.64 10.59 -17.85
N ASP A 76 14.16 9.88 -18.84
CA ASP A 76 13.64 8.61 -19.32
C ASP A 76 14.28 7.39 -18.65
N ALA A 77 15.19 7.60 -17.68
CA ALA A 77 15.96 6.57 -16.98
C ALA A 77 16.87 5.71 -17.89
N ARG A 78 17.21 6.17 -19.10
CA ARG A 78 18.11 5.46 -20.01
C ARG A 78 19.58 5.75 -19.76
N GLY A 79 19.88 6.66 -18.85
CA GLY A 79 21.23 7.07 -18.48
C GLY A 79 21.60 8.41 -19.08
N ASP A 80 22.43 9.15 -18.33
CA ASP A 80 23.08 10.38 -18.75
C ASP A 80 24.47 10.41 -18.08
N GLU A 81 24.70 11.19 -17.02
CA GLU A 81 25.92 11.11 -16.20
C GLU A 81 26.02 9.77 -15.45
N GLY A 82 24.88 9.21 -15.03
CA GLY A 82 24.75 7.90 -14.41
C GLY A 82 24.29 6.83 -15.39
N PRO A 83 24.39 5.55 -15.00
CA PRO A 83 23.99 4.44 -15.87
C PRO A 83 22.48 4.38 -16.08
N GLY A 84 22.05 3.80 -17.23
CA GLY A 84 20.64 3.45 -17.47
C GLY A 84 20.09 2.46 -16.44
N LEU A 85 18.80 2.57 -16.17
CA LEU A 85 18.09 1.81 -15.12
C LEU A 85 17.05 0.84 -15.66
N TYR A 86 17.03 0.60 -16.96
CA TYR A 86 16.15 -0.39 -17.59
C TYR A 86 16.64 -1.82 -17.31
N ASN A 87 15.71 -2.73 -17.20
CA ASN A 87 15.99 -4.18 -17.06
C ASN A 87 17.02 -4.53 -15.97
N LEU A 88 16.99 -3.83 -14.83
CA LEU A 88 17.96 -4.02 -13.76
C LEU A 88 18.01 -5.47 -13.25
N ALA A 89 19.15 -6.14 -13.43
CA ALA A 89 19.39 -7.48 -12.93
C ALA A 89 19.70 -7.54 -11.42
N LYS A 90 19.97 -6.40 -10.78
CA LYS A 90 20.26 -6.32 -9.34
C LYS A 90 19.02 -6.69 -8.51
N SER A 91 19.22 -7.39 -7.39
CA SER A 91 18.14 -7.66 -6.44
C SER A 91 17.64 -6.38 -5.77
N ASP A 92 16.40 -6.38 -5.29
CA ASP A 92 15.79 -5.23 -4.57
C ASP A 92 16.60 -4.83 -3.34
N ALA A 93 17.12 -5.81 -2.60
CA ALA A 93 18.02 -5.57 -1.47
C ALA A 93 19.30 -4.82 -1.90
N ARG A 94 19.87 -5.16 -3.05
CA ARG A 94 21.05 -4.48 -3.58
C ARG A 94 20.71 -3.07 -4.05
N ILE A 95 19.56 -2.88 -4.71
CA ILE A 95 19.08 -1.55 -5.12
C ILE A 95 18.85 -0.68 -3.88
N THR A 96 18.20 -1.21 -2.85
CA THR A 96 18.01 -0.52 -1.55
C THR A 96 19.34 -0.06 -0.96
N THR A 97 20.35 -0.95 -0.93
CA THR A 97 21.67 -0.62 -0.41
C THR A 97 22.32 0.52 -1.20
N ILE A 98 22.20 0.50 -2.53
CA ILE A 98 22.77 1.54 -3.40
C ILE A 98 22.03 2.87 -3.19
N ILE A 99 20.71 2.88 -3.18
CA ILE A 99 19.93 4.11 -2.96
C ILE A 99 20.27 4.73 -1.60
N LYS A 100 20.24 3.91 -0.54
CA LYS A 100 20.51 4.42 0.81
C LYS A 100 21.98 4.77 1.04
N GLY A 101 22.89 3.94 0.60
CA GLY A 101 24.32 4.14 0.83
C GLY A 101 25.00 5.07 -0.15
N GLY A 102 24.47 5.20 -1.35
CA GLY A 102 25.15 5.85 -2.45
C GLY A 102 26.30 5.01 -3.01
N VAL A 103 27.03 5.59 -3.96
CA VAL A 103 28.30 5.08 -4.50
C VAL A 103 29.31 6.20 -4.40
N LYS A 104 30.40 5.97 -3.68
CA LYS A 104 31.39 7.01 -3.38
C LYS A 104 31.93 7.65 -4.66
N GLY A 105 31.75 8.96 -4.78
CA GLY A 105 32.21 9.75 -5.92
C GLY A 105 31.31 9.72 -7.16
N GLU A 106 30.26 8.88 -7.17
CA GLU A 106 29.37 8.71 -8.33
C GLU A 106 27.91 9.01 -8.00
N MET A 107 27.39 8.47 -6.88
CA MET A 107 25.98 8.62 -6.50
C MET A 107 25.86 9.02 -5.04
N PRO A 108 25.11 10.08 -4.71
CA PRO A 108 24.92 10.50 -3.32
C PRO A 108 24.11 9.49 -2.52
N SER A 109 24.27 9.51 -1.19
CA SER A 109 23.45 8.74 -0.26
C SER A 109 22.11 9.40 -0.05
N PHE A 110 21.02 8.63 -0.15
CA PHE A 110 19.65 9.08 0.11
C PHE A 110 19.07 8.56 1.44
N ALA A 111 19.91 7.94 2.31
CA ALA A 111 19.44 7.37 3.58
C ALA A 111 18.71 8.39 4.49
N LYS A 112 19.11 9.67 4.46
CA LYS A 112 18.49 10.74 5.26
C LYS A 112 17.24 11.31 4.60
N LYS A 113 17.05 11.11 3.30
CA LYS A 113 15.97 11.69 2.51
C LYS A 113 14.80 10.73 2.32
N PHE A 114 15.07 9.44 2.14
CA PHE A 114 14.08 8.42 1.83
C PHE A 114 13.92 7.42 2.97
N ASN A 115 12.68 7.24 3.42
CA ASN A 115 12.30 6.13 4.28
C ASN A 115 12.17 4.83 3.49
N ASP A 116 11.88 3.71 4.17
CA ASP A 116 11.78 2.39 3.52
C ASP A 116 10.64 2.33 2.49
N THR A 117 9.52 3.01 2.76
CA THR A 117 8.38 3.07 1.82
C THR A 117 8.74 3.83 0.55
N ASP A 118 9.50 4.91 0.65
CA ASP A 118 9.99 5.66 -0.52
C ASP A 118 10.90 4.81 -1.38
N VAL A 119 11.81 4.07 -0.75
CA VAL A 119 12.73 3.16 -1.46
C VAL A 119 11.96 2.03 -2.14
N GLN A 120 10.94 1.45 -1.50
CA GLN A 120 10.08 0.43 -2.12
C GLN A 120 9.31 1.00 -3.32
N ALA A 121 8.78 2.21 -3.21
CA ALA A 121 8.11 2.88 -4.32
C ALA A 121 9.07 3.10 -5.51
N LEU A 122 10.29 3.58 -5.25
CA LEU A 122 11.34 3.71 -6.27
C LEU A 122 11.64 2.37 -6.94
N ILE A 123 11.81 1.30 -6.16
CA ILE A 123 12.05 -0.04 -6.70
C ILE A 123 10.89 -0.50 -7.58
N SER A 124 9.64 -0.27 -7.16
CA SER A 124 8.45 -0.61 -7.95
C SER A 124 8.46 0.10 -9.31
N TYR A 125 8.83 1.39 -9.33
CA TYR A 125 9.00 2.14 -10.58
C TYR A 125 10.13 1.55 -11.44
N LEU A 126 11.32 1.33 -10.87
CA LEU A 126 12.46 0.78 -11.58
C LEU A 126 12.18 -0.61 -12.17
N ARG A 127 11.37 -1.43 -11.49
CA ARG A 127 10.95 -2.75 -11.99
C ARG A 127 9.94 -2.67 -13.13
N ALA A 128 9.24 -1.56 -13.26
CA ALA A 128 8.34 -1.30 -14.38
C ALA A 128 9.08 -0.86 -15.66
N LEU A 129 10.34 -0.41 -15.55
CA LEU A 129 11.17 -0.02 -16.68
C LEU A 129 11.65 -1.27 -17.44
N LYS A 130 10.95 -1.58 -18.52
CA LYS A 130 11.24 -2.70 -19.44
C LYS A 130 11.35 -2.17 -20.86
N ASP A 131 12.29 -2.73 -21.64
CA ASP A 131 12.35 -2.55 -23.08
C ASP A 131 11.35 -3.45 -23.79
#